data_4417692b742f637277e545260a2c4ec3
#
_entry.id   4417692b742f637277e545260a2c4ec3
#
_cell.length_a   1.000
_cell.length_b   1.000
_cell.length_c   1.000
_cell.angle_alpha   90.00
_cell.angle_beta   90.00
_cell.angle_gamma   90.00
#
_symmetry.space_group_name_H-M   'P 1'
#
loop_
_entity.id
_entity.type
_entity.pdbx_description
1 polymer ?
#
loop_
_entity_poly.entity_id
_entity_poly.type
_entity_poly.pdbx_seq_one_letter_code
_entity_poly.pdbx_strand_id
1 'polypeptide(L)'
;NVVEDVLDVVTNIKNIVFKGTFEEPKKLVLEVGKAGVVTAKHIKLDSEIEIVNKDCYISEVSDGGKLRIEILVEKGIGFKTAEYSNKDQSEIDVIDVDTAFSPITKVNHEVENIRVGKALDYDRLILDVWTNGSVCPEDAVKEAADILMDRYMLFKTINVKPEEEKDEKSDITMPEPIKQADITPDDG
;
A
#
# COMPACT_ATOMS: atom_id res chain seq x y z
N ASN A 1 -20.51 2.30 -27.07
CA ASN A 1 -20.15 0.94 -27.50
C ASN A 1 -19.09 0.32 -26.56
N VAL A 2 -19.27 0.50 -25.25
CA VAL A 2 -18.58 -0.18 -24.15
C VAL A 2 -19.64 -1.08 -23.51
N VAL A 3 -19.27 -2.30 -23.10
CA VAL A 3 -20.23 -3.31 -22.62
C VAL A 3 -20.66 -2.99 -21.19
N GLU A 4 -19.71 -2.63 -20.35
CA GLU A 4 -19.94 -2.30 -18.94
C GLU A 4 -20.46 -0.86 -18.78
N ASP A 5 -21.21 -0.65 -17.71
CA ASP A 5 -21.57 0.69 -17.31
C ASP A 5 -20.41 1.41 -16.58
N VAL A 6 -20.59 2.70 -16.34
CA VAL A 6 -19.54 3.53 -15.71
C VAL A 6 -19.20 3.04 -14.29
N LEU A 7 -20.18 2.55 -13.54
CA LEU A 7 -19.97 2.10 -12.15
C LEU A 7 -19.16 0.81 -12.11
N ASP A 8 -19.41 -0.10 -13.05
CA ASP A 8 -18.66 -1.35 -13.18
C ASP A 8 -17.21 -1.05 -13.58
N VAL A 9 -17.00 -0.15 -14.54
CA VAL A 9 -15.65 0.28 -14.95
C VAL A 9 -14.89 0.92 -13.78
N VAL A 10 -15.53 1.79 -13.01
CA VAL A 10 -14.93 2.41 -11.81
C VAL A 10 -14.56 1.35 -10.79
N THR A 11 -15.45 0.38 -10.53
CA THR A 11 -15.19 -0.72 -9.60
C THR A 11 -14.02 -1.58 -10.04
N ASN A 12 -13.91 -1.86 -11.33
CA ASN A 12 -12.79 -2.62 -11.89
C ASN A 12 -11.47 -1.84 -11.79
N ILE A 13 -11.48 -0.53 -12.02
CA ILE A 13 -10.30 0.34 -11.87
C ILE A 13 -9.81 0.35 -10.42
N LYS A 14 -10.71 0.32 -9.43
CA LYS A 14 -10.35 0.25 -8.00
C LYS A 14 -9.54 -1.00 -7.63
N ASN A 15 -9.68 -2.07 -8.39
CA ASN A 15 -8.94 -3.32 -8.17
C ASN A 15 -7.51 -3.28 -8.74
N ILE A 16 -7.14 -2.22 -9.45
CA ILE A 16 -5.79 -2.09 -10.00
C ILE A 16 -4.83 -1.69 -8.88
N VAL A 17 -3.74 -2.46 -8.76
CA VAL A 17 -2.70 -2.22 -7.77
C VAL A 17 -1.56 -1.46 -8.43
N PHE A 18 -1.39 -0.22 -8.02
CA PHE A 18 -0.28 0.63 -8.45
C PHE A 18 0.86 0.56 -7.44
N LYS A 19 2.09 0.61 -7.96
CA LYS A 19 3.33 0.69 -7.18
C LYS A 19 4.20 1.79 -7.79
N GLY A 20 4.80 2.63 -6.95
CA GLY A 20 5.68 3.70 -7.46
C GLY A 20 6.26 4.55 -6.34
N THR A 21 7.27 5.34 -6.72
CA THR A 21 7.98 6.30 -5.85
C THR A 21 7.79 7.70 -6.42
N PHE A 22 6.61 8.26 -6.25
CA PHE A 22 6.30 9.63 -6.66
C PHE A 22 5.69 10.38 -5.47
N GLU A 23 5.85 11.69 -5.41
CA GLU A 23 5.30 12.53 -4.34
C GLU A 23 4.08 13.33 -4.82
N GLU A 24 4.07 13.72 -6.10
CA GLU A 24 2.97 14.47 -6.69
C GLU A 24 1.97 13.55 -7.39
N PRO A 25 0.66 13.87 -7.36
CA PRO A 25 -0.35 13.12 -8.09
C PRO A 25 -0.01 12.99 -9.58
N LYS A 26 -0.13 11.81 -10.13
CA LYS A 26 0.17 11.51 -11.55
C LYS A 26 -1.10 11.19 -12.33
N LYS A 27 -1.22 11.78 -13.51
CA LYS A 27 -2.33 11.53 -14.42
C LYS A 27 -1.95 10.45 -15.41
N LEU A 28 -2.63 9.31 -15.35
CA LEU A 28 -2.48 8.21 -16.28
C LEU A 28 -3.64 8.20 -17.29
N VAL A 29 -3.39 7.74 -18.50
CA VAL A 29 -4.38 7.70 -19.56
C VAL A 29 -4.55 6.28 -20.07
N LEU A 30 -5.78 5.80 -20.04
CA LEU A 30 -6.22 4.61 -20.76
C LEU A 30 -6.93 5.05 -22.05
N GLU A 31 -6.47 4.59 -23.18
CA GLU A 31 -7.08 4.92 -24.47
C GLU A 31 -7.08 3.68 -25.37
N VAL A 32 -8.27 3.18 -25.68
CA VAL A 32 -8.50 2.01 -26.51
C VAL A 32 -9.55 2.34 -27.56
N GLY A 33 -9.21 2.13 -28.83
CA GLY A 33 -10.09 2.36 -29.97
C GLY A 33 -10.34 1.11 -30.82
N LYS A 34 -9.98 -0.08 -30.32
CA LYS A 34 -10.20 -1.37 -30.96
C LYS A 34 -11.13 -2.22 -30.13
N ALA A 35 -11.98 -2.98 -30.78
CA ALA A 35 -12.83 -3.98 -30.13
C ALA A 35 -11.99 -5.02 -29.39
N GLY A 36 -12.44 -5.41 -28.21
CA GLY A 36 -11.85 -6.45 -27.39
C GLY A 36 -11.79 -6.11 -25.91
N VAL A 37 -11.19 -7.03 -25.15
CA VAL A 37 -11.04 -6.92 -23.69
C VAL A 37 -9.97 -5.88 -23.35
N VAL A 38 -10.34 -4.96 -22.48
CA VAL A 38 -9.47 -3.90 -21.94
C VAL A 38 -9.03 -4.31 -20.55
N THR A 39 -7.72 -4.33 -20.35
CA THR A 39 -7.07 -4.69 -19.07
C THR A 39 -6.13 -3.58 -18.63
N ALA A 40 -5.65 -3.65 -17.40
CA ALA A 40 -4.77 -2.64 -16.83
C ALA A 40 -3.48 -2.41 -17.63
N LYS A 41 -3.01 -3.39 -18.41
CA LYS A 41 -1.84 -3.22 -19.30
C LYS A 41 -2.03 -2.22 -20.44
N HIS A 42 -3.26 -1.81 -20.74
CA HIS A 42 -3.53 -0.79 -21.76
C HIS A 42 -3.37 0.65 -21.23
N ILE A 43 -3.17 0.80 -19.92
CA ILE A 43 -2.92 2.11 -19.31
C ILE A 43 -1.51 2.56 -19.70
N LYS A 44 -1.42 3.79 -20.21
CA LYS A 44 -0.13 4.44 -20.49
C LYS A 44 0.49 4.87 -19.17
N LEU A 45 1.56 4.19 -18.76
CA LEU A 45 2.25 4.43 -17.49
C LEU A 45 3.30 5.54 -17.62
N ASP A 46 3.52 6.25 -16.53
CA ASP A 46 4.71 7.07 -16.31
C ASP A 46 5.88 6.16 -15.86
N SER A 47 7.12 6.62 -16.04
CA SER A 47 8.34 5.89 -15.65
C SER A 47 8.44 5.59 -14.15
N GLU A 48 7.74 6.35 -13.33
CA GLU A 48 7.75 6.25 -11.86
C GLU A 48 6.64 5.34 -11.32
N ILE A 49 5.75 4.83 -12.18
CA ILE A 49 4.59 4.02 -11.79
C ILE A 49 4.61 2.67 -12.48
N GLU A 50 4.39 1.63 -11.71
CA GLU A 50 4.21 0.26 -12.17
C GLU A 50 2.85 -0.28 -11.75
N ILE A 51 2.22 -1.12 -12.59
CA ILE A 51 1.03 -1.89 -12.26
C ILE A 51 1.46 -3.31 -11.90
N VAL A 52 1.08 -3.78 -10.72
CA VAL A 52 1.39 -5.12 -10.23
C VAL A 52 0.53 -6.17 -10.95
N ASN A 53 -0.78 -5.94 -11.02
CA ASN A 53 -1.76 -6.84 -11.61
C ASN A 53 -2.19 -6.42 -13.02
N LYS A 54 -1.26 -6.46 -13.98
CA LYS A 54 -1.45 -5.96 -15.36
C LYS A 54 -2.64 -6.61 -16.11
N ASP A 55 -3.01 -7.81 -15.74
CA ASP A 55 -4.13 -8.55 -16.36
C ASP A 55 -5.49 -8.25 -15.73
N CYS A 56 -5.55 -7.31 -14.75
CA CYS A 56 -6.79 -6.86 -14.16
C CYS A 56 -7.75 -6.35 -15.23
N TYR A 57 -8.96 -6.94 -15.27
CA TYR A 57 -10.01 -6.59 -16.21
C TYR A 57 -10.58 -5.22 -15.91
N ILE A 58 -10.79 -4.40 -16.94
CA ILE A 58 -11.41 -3.08 -16.79
C ILE A 58 -12.77 -3.05 -17.48
N SER A 59 -12.82 -3.42 -18.76
CA SER A 59 -14.02 -3.31 -19.59
C SER A 59 -13.84 -4.09 -20.90
N GLU A 60 -14.92 -4.22 -21.68
CA GLU A 60 -14.89 -4.71 -23.05
C GLU A 60 -15.43 -3.66 -24.02
N VAL A 61 -14.68 -3.40 -25.08
CA VAL A 61 -15.06 -2.46 -26.14
C VAL A 61 -15.60 -3.23 -27.33
N SER A 62 -16.83 -2.91 -27.75
CA SER A 62 -17.47 -3.47 -28.95
C SER A 62 -16.93 -2.81 -30.22
N ASP A 63 -17.25 -3.41 -31.38
CA ASP A 63 -16.86 -2.89 -32.68
C ASP A 63 -17.28 -1.41 -32.87
N GLY A 64 -16.32 -0.57 -33.30
CA GLY A 64 -16.52 0.86 -33.49
C GLY A 64 -16.60 1.66 -32.18
N GLY A 65 -16.41 1.00 -31.02
CA GLY A 65 -16.32 1.65 -29.73
C GLY A 65 -14.97 2.30 -29.51
N LYS A 66 -14.97 3.31 -28.62
CA LYS A 66 -13.75 3.95 -28.11
C LYS A 66 -13.92 4.16 -26.60
N LEU A 67 -12.87 3.86 -25.86
CA LEU A 67 -12.81 4.12 -24.41
C LEU A 67 -11.58 4.98 -24.12
N ARG A 68 -11.83 6.13 -23.47
CA ARG A 68 -10.77 6.99 -22.94
C ARG A 68 -11.10 7.32 -21.50
N ILE A 69 -10.18 6.98 -20.62
CA ILE A 69 -10.27 7.25 -19.18
C ILE A 69 -8.98 7.92 -18.75
N GLU A 70 -9.11 8.98 -17.95
CA GLU A 70 -8.01 9.61 -17.27
C GLU A 70 -8.09 9.22 -15.80
N ILE A 71 -7.00 8.64 -15.25
CA ILE A 71 -6.91 8.13 -13.90
C ILE A 71 -5.90 8.98 -13.15
N LEU A 72 -6.34 9.63 -12.08
CA LEU A 72 -5.44 10.33 -11.18
C LEU A 72 -4.98 9.35 -10.10
N VAL A 73 -3.68 9.11 -10.03
CA VAL A 73 -3.04 8.24 -9.02
C VAL A 73 -2.30 9.12 -8.03
N GLU A 74 -2.60 8.97 -6.77
CA GLU A 74 -1.95 9.68 -5.67
C GLU A 74 -1.37 8.73 -4.63
N LYS A 75 -0.37 9.19 -3.88
CA LYS A 75 0.17 8.49 -2.72
C LYS A 75 -0.57 8.98 -1.47
N GLY A 76 -0.88 8.05 -0.58
CA GLY A 76 -1.59 8.40 0.65
C GLY A 76 -1.36 7.38 1.76
N ILE A 77 -2.01 7.59 2.89
CA ILE A 77 -1.95 6.73 4.07
C ILE A 77 -3.38 6.41 4.50
N GLY A 78 -3.64 5.14 4.78
CA GLY A 78 -4.92 4.67 5.31
C GLY A 78 -6.01 4.61 4.25
N PHE A 79 -7.15 5.27 4.50
CA PHE A 79 -8.33 5.25 3.65
C PHE A 79 -8.85 6.67 3.42
N LYS A 80 -9.19 7.00 2.17
CA LYS A 80 -9.78 8.28 1.78
C LYS A 80 -11.12 8.02 1.12
N THR A 81 -12.19 8.60 1.67
CA THR A 81 -13.53 8.52 1.07
C THR A 81 -13.71 9.57 -0.02
N ALA A 82 -14.51 9.27 -1.03
CA ALA A 82 -14.87 10.20 -2.10
C ALA A 82 -15.46 11.53 -1.60
N GLU A 83 -16.16 11.50 -0.46
CA GLU A 83 -16.80 12.70 0.13
C GLU A 83 -15.80 13.77 0.63
N TYR A 84 -14.56 13.37 0.92
CA TYR A 84 -13.48 14.27 1.37
C TYR A 84 -12.63 14.82 0.22
N SER A 85 -12.90 14.42 -1.01
CA SER A 85 -12.28 15.05 -2.18
C SER A 85 -12.88 16.44 -2.35
N ASN A 86 -12.00 17.45 -2.44
CA ASN A 86 -12.31 18.88 -2.37
C ASN A 86 -13.55 19.26 -3.21
N LYS A 87 -14.63 19.62 -2.55
CA LYS A 87 -15.86 20.15 -3.16
C LYS A 87 -15.67 21.45 -3.98
N ASP A 88 -14.52 22.09 -3.85
CA ASP A 88 -14.21 23.36 -4.53
C ASP A 88 -13.66 23.22 -5.96
N GLN A 89 -13.40 21.99 -6.43
CA GLN A 89 -12.90 21.70 -7.78
C GLN A 89 -13.63 20.51 -8.44
N SER A 90 -14.94 20.35 -8.22
CA SER A 90 -15.72 19.38 -8.96
C SER A 90 -15.82 19.81 -10.43
N GLU A 91 -14.83 19.46 -11.22
CA GLU A 91 -14.98 19.41 -12.68
C GLU A 91 -16.12 18.43 -12.98
N ILE A 92 -17.02 18.83 -13.86
CA ILE A 92 -18.31 18.11 -14.12
C ILE A 92 -18.08 16.64 -14.56
N ASP A 93 -16.87 16.34 -15.05
CA ASP A 93 -16.51 15.04 -15.63
C ASP A 93 -15.60 14.18 -14.72
N VAL A 94 -15.41 14.55 -13.45
CA VAL A 94 -14.58 13.81 -12.50
C VAL A 94 -15.42 12.97 -11.56
N ILE A 95 -15.09 11.70 -11.43
CA ILE A 95 -15.69 10.75 -10.50
C ILE A 95 -14.71 10.50 -9.38
N ASP A 96 -15.00 11.01 -8.19
CA ASP A 96 -14.24 10.72 -7.00
C ASP A 96 -14.48 9.29 -6.54
N VAL A 97 -13.41 8.62 -6.13
CA VAL A 97 -13.42 7.19 -5.77
C VAL A 97 -12.85 7.02 -4.38
N ASP A 98 -13.51 6.19 -3.57
CA ASP A 98 -12.92 5.74 -2.31
C ASP A 98 -11.62 5.00 -2.56
N THR A 99 -10.57 5.37 -1.86
CA THR A 99 -9.22 4.85 -2.09
C THR A 99 -8.63 4.28 -0.81
N ALA A 100 -8.18 3.02 -0.86
CA ALA A 100 -7.41 2.37 0.20
C ALA A 100 -5.93 2.37 -0.20
N PHE A 101 -5.12 3.06 0.59
CA PHE A 101 -3.67 3.18 0.33
C PHE A 101 -2.85 2.07 0.99
N SER A 102 -3.46 1.30 1.90
CA SER A 102 -2.74 0.22 2.59
C SER A 102 -2.41 -0.93 1.63
N PRO A 103 -1.14 -1.35 1.56
CA PRO A 103 -0.76 -2.54 0.81
C PRO A 103 -1.14 -3.84 1.53
N ILE A 104 -1.51 -3.77 2.80
CA ILE A 104 -1.85 -4.94 3.63
C ILE A 104 -3.33 -5.26 3.47
N THR A 105 -3.62 -6.47 3.04
CA THR A 105 -4.99 -6.95 2.85
C THR A 105 -5.53 -7.68 4.08
N LYS A 106 -4.66 -8.40 4.78
CA LYS A 106 -5.04 -9.15 5.98
C LYS A 106 -3.82 -9.35 6.88
N VAL A 107 -4.03 -9.31 8.18
CA VAL A 107 -3.05 -9.71 9.19
C VAL A 107 -3.72 -10.65 10.19
N ASN A 108 -3.06 -11.74 10.52
CA ASN A 108 -3.43 -12.61 11.61
C ASN A 108 -2.26 -12.69 12.60
N HIS A 109 -2.54 -12.89 13.88
CA HIS A 109 -1.52 -13.06 14.90
C HIS A 109 -1.92 -14.12 15.89
N GLU A 110 -0.92 -14.87 16.35
CA GLU A 110 -1.05 -15.87 17.40
C GLU A 110 0.12 -15.72 18.38
N VAL A 111 -0.16 -15.86 19.67
CA VAL A 111 0.83 -15.79 20.72
C VAL A 111 0.84 -17.13 21.47
N GLU A 112 1.98 -17.80 21.45
CA GLU A 112 2.19 -19.08 22.12
C GLU A 112 3.20 -18.91 23.26
N ASN A 113 2.89 -19.49 24.42
CA ASN A 113 3.87 -19.62 25.50
C ASN A 113 4.91 -20.69 25.14
N ILE A 114 6.17 -20.33 25.14
CA ILE A 114 7.25 -21.27 24.85
C ILE A 114 8.24 -21.40 26.00
N ARG A 115 8.86 -22.57 26.07
CA ARG A 115 9.94 -22.83 27.01
C ARG A 115 11.29 -22.67 26.34
N VAL A 116 12.12 -21.76 26.83
CA VAL A 116 13.51 -21.59 26.39
C VAL A 116 14.45 -22.07 27.51
N GLY A 117 15.00 -23.28 27.36
CA GLY A 117 15.83 -23.89 28.38
C GLY A 117 15.08 -24.15 29.69
N LYS A 118 15.44 -23.47 30.78
CA LYS A 118 14.80 -23.54 32.10
C LYS A 118 13.78 -22.43 32.34
N ALA A 119 13.71 -21.44 31.47
CA ALA A 119 12.78 -20.32 31.59
C ALA A 119 11.46 -20.63 30.87
N LEU A 120 10.34 -20.32 31.50
CA LEU A 120 8.96 -20.58 31.02
C LEU A 120 8.25 -19.27 30.63
N ASP A 121 8.93 -18.14 30.74
CA ASP A 121 8.32 -16.82 30.68
C ASP A 121 8.54 -16.14 29.29
N TYR A 122 8.63 -16.96 28.22
CA TYR A 122 8.79 -16.45 26.87
C TYR A 122 7.53 -16.72 26.04
N ASP A 123 7.15 -15.71 25.29
CA ASP A 123 6.09 -15.80 24.31
C ASP A 123 6.69 -15.85 22.89
N ARG A 124 6.09 -16.68 22.03
CA ARG A 124 6.33 -16.68 20.60
C ARG A 124 5.20 -15.93 19.93
N LEU A 125 5.54 -14.93 19.16
CA LEU A 125 4.60 -14.24 18.28
C LEU A 125 4.69 -14.84 16.87
N ILE A 126 3.55 -15.31 16.36
CA ILE A 126 3.37 -15.77 14.98
C ILE A 126 2.54 -14.69 14.27
N LEU A 127 3.04 -14.20 13.13
CA LEU A 127 2.35 -13.21 12.32
C LEU A 127 2.17 -13.77 10.91
N ASP A 128 0.92 -13.82 10.46
CA ASP A 128 0.57 -14.09 9.08
C ASP A 128 0.18 -12.77 8.42
N VAL A 129 0.86 -12.40 7.35
CA VAL A 129 0.66 -11.11 6.67
C VAL A 129 0.41 -11.33 5.19
N TRP A 130 -0.76 -10.86 4.72
CA TRP A 130 -1.12 -10.87 3.30
C TRP A 130 -1.04 -9.45 2.74
N THR A 131 -0.40 -9.34 1.59
CA THR A 131 -0.27 -8.07 0.87
C THR A 131 -0.97 -8.14 -0.48
N ASN A 132 -1.18 -6.99 -1.09
CA ASN A 132 -1.71 -6.88 -2.46
C ASN A 132 -0.63 -7.10 -3.54
N GLY A 133 0.60 -7.47 -3.16
CA GLY A 133 1.74 -7.69 -4.05
C GLY A 133 2.57 -6.44 -4.38
N SER A 134 2.17 -5.25 -3.92
CA SER A 134 2.98 -4.02 -4.11
C SER A 134 4.19 -3.97 -3.18
N VAL A 135 4.11 -4.61 -2.01
CA VAL A 135 5.15 -4.65 -0.98
C VAL A 135 5.35 -6.10 -0.53
N CYS A 136 6.59 -6.48 -0.24
CA CYS A 136 6.89 -7.77 0.38
C CYS A 136 6.41 -7.78 1.85
N PRO A 137 5.79 -8.86 2.34
CA PRO A 137 5.32 -8.95 3.73
C PRO A 137 6.40 -8.65 4.77
N GLU A 138 7.63 -9.09 4.55
CA GLU A 138 8.76 -8.82 5.44
C GLU A 138 9.09 -7.32 5.54
N ASP A 139 9.08 -6.63 4.40
CA ASP A 139 9.37 -5.20 4.36
C ASP A 139 8.23 -4.39 4.98
N ALA A 140 6.99 -4.84 4.81
CA ALA A 140 5.83 -4.23 5.47
C ALA A 140 5.93 -4.32 7.01
N VAL A 141 6.40 -5.45 7.55
CA VAL A 141 6.62 -5.61 9.00
C VAL A 141 7.74 -4.71 9.50
N LYS A 142 8.84 -4.58 8.73
CA LYS A 142 9.94 -3.67 9.08
C LYS A 142 9.48 -2.22 9.11
N GLU A 143 8.78 -1.78 8.07
CA GLU A 143 8.23 -0.41 7.98
C GLU A 143 7.25 -0.12 9.13
N ALA A 144 6.39 -1.08 9.48
CA ALA A 144 5.50 -0.96 10.63
C ALA A 144 6.27 -0.81 11.95
N ALA A 145 7.37 -1.56 12.12
CA ALA A 145 8.23 -1.44 13.30
C ALA A 145 8.91 -0.07 13.37
N ASP A 146 9.39 0.45 12.25
CA ASP A 146 10.00 1.78 12.17
C ASP A 146 8.98 2.88 12.54
N ILE A 147 7.76 2.80 12.02
CA ILE A 147 6.67 3.72 12.37
C ILE A 147 6.37 3.68 13.88
N LEU A 148 6.34 2.48 14.47
CA LEU A 148 6.13 2.33 15.92
C LEU A 148 7.27 2.93 16.72
N MET A 149 8.52 2.69 16.33
CA MET A 149 9.69 3.26 17.00
C MET A 149 9.64 4.79 16.98
N ASP A 150 9.35 5.39 15.84
CA ASP A 150 9.23 6.86 15.71
C ASP A 150 8.15 7.42 16.64
N ARG A 151 7.01 6.73 16.77
CA ARG A 151 5.94 7.14 17.67
C ARG A 151 6.33 7.01 19.13
N TYR A 152 7.04 5.95 19.51
CA TYR A 152 7.51 5.76 20.88
C TYR A 152 8.64 6.71 21.25
N MET A 153 9.46 7.16 20.31
CA MET A 153 10.49 8.17 20.57
C MET A 153 9.91 9.49 21.10
N LEU A 154 8.67 9.84 20.73
CA LEU A 154 8.00 11.02 21.26
C LEU A 154 7.82 10.94 22.80
N PHE A 155 7.55 9.75 23.35
CA PHE A 155 7.41 9.56 24.80
C PHE A 155 8.74 9.72 25.54
N LYS A 156 9.87 9.42 24.89
CA LYS A 156 11.21 9.59 25.48
C LYS A 156 11.57 11.06 25.67
N THR A 157 10.97 11.96 24.90
CA THR A 157 11.26 13.40 24.92
C THR A 157 10.30 14.23 25.78
N ILE A 158 9.23 13.65 26.34
CA ILE A 158 8.18 14.37 27.07
C ILE A 158 8.69 15.12 28.32
N ASN A 159 9.85 14.75 28.91
CA ASN A 159 10.39 15.34 30.12
C ASN A 159 11.73 16.08 29.95
N VAL A 160 12.14 16.35 28.72
CA VAL A 160 13.36 17.15 28.49
C VAL A 160 12.95 18.61 28.45
N LYS A 161 13.18 19.34 29.58
CA LYS A 161 13.34 20.80 29.53
C LYS A 161 14.41 21.07 28.47
N PRO A 162 14.28 22.09 27.62
CA PRO A 162 15.32 22.43 26.68
C PRO A 162 16.56 22.88 27.47
N GLU A 163 17.47 21.98 27.73
CA GLU A 163 18.84 22.27 28.07
C GLU A 163 19.64 22.36 26.79
N GLU A 164 20.40 23.44 26.69
CA GLU A 164 21.30 23.81 25.60
C GLU A 164 22.12 22.62 25.08
N GLU A 165 22.26 22.57 23.78
CA GLU A 165 23.08 21.60 23.01
C GLU A 165 24.43 21.40 23.67
N LYS A 166 24.66 20.22 24.23
CA LYS A 166 25.99 19.66 24.42
C LYS A 166 26.05 18.33 23.69
N ASP A 167 26.85 18.36 22.62
CA ASP A 167 27.33 17.19 21.90
C ASP A 167 27.85 16.13 22.87
N GLU A 168 27.09 15.09 23.15
CA GLU A 168 27.63 13.84 23.64
C GLU A 168 27.03 12.68 22.83
N LYS A 169 27.88 12.13 21.95
CA LYS A 169 27.66 10.84 21.34
C LYS A 169 27.53 9.79 22.43
N SER A 170 26.31 9.41 22.79
CA SER A 170 26.09 8.22 23.61
C SER A 170 26.05 6.99 22.70
N ASP A 171 27.06 6.15 22.83
CA ASP A 171 27.09 4.79 22.33
C ASP A 171 25.85 4.02 22.85
N ILE A 172 24.83 3.93 22.03
CA ILE A 172 23.73 3.01 22.25
C ILE A 172 24.19 1.67 21.76
N THR A 173 24.63 0.82 22.67
CA THR A 173 24.89 -0.59 22.40
C THR A 173 23.54 -1.23 22.09
N MET A 174 23.28 -1.50 20.82
CA MET A 174 22.15 -2.29 20.37
C MET A 174 22.23 -3.69 21.00
N PRO A 175 21.13 -4.24 21.51
CA PRO A 175 21.13 -5.67 21.88
C PRO A 175 21.42 -6.52 20.63
N GLU A 176 22.21 -7.57 20.81
CA GLU A 176 22.58 -8.47 19.71
C GLU A 176 21.34 -8.99 18.99
N PRO A 177 21.39 -9.08 17.65
CA PRO A 177 20.27 -9.58 16.87
C PRO A 177 19.96 -11.02 17.24
N ILE A 178 18.71 -11.28 17.56
CA ILE A 178 18.19 -12.62 17.81
C ILE A 178 18.42 -13.45 16.54
N LYS A 179 19.14 -14.57 16.70
CA LYS A 179 19.47 -15.48 15.60
C LYS A 179 18.18 -15.94 14.91
N GLN A 180 18.15 -15.74 13.61
CA GLN A 180 17.29 -16.27 12.55
C GLN A 180 16.12 -17.15 13.00
N ALA A 181 14.90 -16.65 12.79
CA ALA A 181 13.74 -17.48 12.64
C ALA A 181 13.88 -18.30 11.35
N ASP A 182 13.71 -19.61 11.43
CA ASP A 182 13.62 -20.47 10.25
C ASP A 182 12.37 -20.10 9.47
N ILE A 183 12.57 -19.45 8.35
CA ILE A 183 11.51 -19.15 7.38
C ILE A 183 11.43 -20.37 6.47
N THR A 184 10.46 -21.22 6.68
CA THR A 184 10.11 -22.24 5.69
C THR A 184 9.09 -21.64 4.73
N PRO A 185 9.38 -21.54 3.43
CA PRO A 185 8.35 -21.24 2.44
C PRO A 185 7.38 -22.43 2.38
N ASP A 186 6.10 -22.16 2.57
CA ASP A 186 5.04 -23.15 2.36
C ASP A 186 4.76 -23.20 0.84
N ASP A 187 5.31 -24.25 0.20
CA ASP A 187 5.04 -24.60 -1.19
C ASP A 187 3.71 -25.37 -1.24
N GLY A 188 2.62 -24.66 -1.58
CA GLY A 188 1.30 -25.26 -1.80
C GLY A 188 0.46 -24.41 -2.76
#